data_5da182c69f6438b7e308d05d72650a26
#
_entry.id   5da182c69f6438b7e308d05d72650a26
#
_cell.length_a   1.000
_cell.length_b   1.000
_cell.length_c   1.000
_cell.angle_alpha   90.00
_cell.angle_beta   90.00
_cell.angle_gamma   90.00
#
_symmetry.space_group_name_H-M   'P 1'
#
loop_
_entity.id
_entity.type
_entity.pdbx_description
1 polymer ?
#
loop_
_entity_poly.entity_id
_entity_poly.type
_entity_poly.pdbx_seq_one_letter_code
_entity_poly.pdbx_strand_id
1 'polypeptide(L)'
;MPAENAMRMLIADDDPNLLDAYALFFNAQGYDIQTAGDGVEALDAYRAWQPGVVVLDIQMPRMDGRAVAREIRRLQFTPFPLLVAATALASSFERAESIRSGFDHHLVKPIKLPLLLSTIATGLQSGTDSSP
;
A
#
# COMPACT_ATOMS: atom_id res chain seq x y z
N MET A 1 21.35 2.21 0.86
CA MET A 1 20.61 3.47 0.67
C MET A 1 19.84 3.43 -0.62
N PRO A 2 18.56 3.76 -0.63
CA PRO A 2 17.84 3.89 -1.89
C PRO A 2 18.39 5.04 -2.72
N ALA A 3 18.22 4.95 -4.02
CA ALA A 3 18.61 6.01 -4.93
C ALA A 3 17.81 7.28 -4.64
N GLU A 4 18.34 8.44 -5.00
CA GLU A 4 17.71 9.74 -4.75
C GLU A 4 16.29 9.83 -5.32
N ASN A 5 16.04 9.14 -6.44
CA ASN A 5 14.74 9.10 -7.10
C ASN A 5 14.01 7.77 -6.89
N ALA A 6 14.33 7.04 -5.82
CA ALA A 6 13.67 5.78 -5.51
C ALA A 6 12.19 6.01 -5.25
N MET A 7 11.35 5.06 -5.70
CA MET A 7 9.92 5.08 -5.42
C MET A 7 9.68 4.88 -3.92
N ARG A 8 8.91 5.77 -3.33
CA ARG A 8 8.52 5.70 -1.92
C ARG A 8 7.35 4.76 -1.74
N MET A 9 7.49 3.86 -0.78
CA MET A 9 6.45 2.88 -0.45
C MET A 9 6.14 2.92 1.05
N LEU A 10 4.89 3.15 1.38
CA LEU A 10 4.39 3.06 2.75
C LEU A 10 3.72 1.70 2.93
N ILE A 11 4.08 0.99 3.99
CA ILE A 11 3.50 -0.31 4.31
C ILE A 11 2.91 -0.23 5.71
N ALA A 12 1.62 -0.55 5.85
CA ALA A 12 0.93 -0.50 7.13
C ALA A 12 0.31 -1.85 7.48
N ASP A 13 0.63 -2.33 8.67
CA ASP A 13 0.13 -3.59 9.22
C ASP A 13 0.38 -3.54 10.73
N ASP A 14 -0.48 -4.16 11.52
CA ASP A 14 -0.30 -4.17 12.97
C ASP A 14 0.64 -5.29 13.45
N ASP A 15 1.15 -6.12 12.55
CA ASP A 15 2.15 -7.13 12.86
C ASP A 15 3.56 -6.59 12.57
N PRO A 16 4.35 -6.24 13.60
CA PRO A 16 5.68 -5.66 13.39
C PRO A 16 6.66 -6.60 12.70
N ASN A 17 6.52 -7.90 12.88
CA ASN A 17 7.39 -8.88 12.22
C ASN A 17 7.13 -8.88 10.71
N LEU A 18 5.88 -8.76 10.31
CA LEU A 18 5.51 -8.69 8.90
C LEU A 18 6.03 -7.39 8.26
N LEU A 19 5.91 -6.27 8.97
CA LEU A 19 6.45 -4.99 8.51
C LEU A 19 7.96 -5.07 8.29
N ASP A 20 8.69 -5.69 9.23
CA ASP A 20 10.14 -5.83 9.11
C ASP A 20 10.52 -6.68 7.88
N ALA A 21 9.80 -7.78 7.65
CA ALA A 21 10.05 -8.64 6.50
C ALA A 21 9.78 -7.93 5.18
N TYR A 22 8.68 -7.19 5.09
CA TYR A 22 8.35 -6.42 3.90
C TYR A 22 9.37 -5.32 3.65
N ALA A 23 9.73 -4.59 4.71
CA ALA A 23 10.72 -3.50 4.58
C ALA A 23 12.05 -4.03 4.08
N LEU A 24 12.53 -5.13 4.65
CA LEU A 24 13.79 -5.74 4.24
C LEU A 24 13.77 -6.14 2.76
N PHE A 25 12.71 -6.83 2.35
CA PHE A 25 12.58 -7.28 0.97
C PHE A 25 12.54 -6.10 -0.02
N PHE A 26 11.66 -5.13 0.23
CA PHE A 26 11.45 -4.02 -0.71
C PHE A 26 12.59 -3.01 -0.72
N ASN A 27 13.26 -2.80 0.41
CA ASN A 27 14.49 -2.01 0.42
C ASN A 27 15.54 -2.64 -0.49
N ALA A 28 15.67 -3.97 -0.46
CA ALA A 28 16.60 -4.69 -1.34
C ALA A 28 16.22 -4.56 -2.83
N GLN A 29 14.96 -4.28 -3.13
CA GLN A 29 14.49 -4.06 -4.50
C GLN A 29 14.62 -2.60 -4.94
N GLY A 30 15.14 -1.72 -4.11
CA GLY A 30 15.39 -0.33 -4.46
C GLY A 30 14.29 0.64 -4.06
N TYR A 31 13.25 0.20 -3.33
CA TYR A 31 12.22 1.10 -2.84
C TYR A 31 12.69 1.81 -1.57
N ASP A 32 12.19 3.02 -1.36
CA ASP A 32 12.40 3.77 -0.12
C ASP A 32 11.17 3.52 0.76
N ILE A 33 11.36 2.90 1.92
CA ILE A 33 10.28 2.33 2.71
C ILE A 33 10.05 3.10 4.02
N GLN A 34 8.78 3.39 4.31
CA GLN A 34 8.32 3.71 5.66
C GLN A 34 7.24 2.70 6.07
N THR A 35 7.13 2.45 7.36
CA THR A 35 6.13 1.54 7.91
C THR A 35 5.25 2.24 8.92
N ALA A 36 4.04 1.71 9.11
CA ALA A 36 3.07 2.21 10.06
C ALA A 36 2.36 1.03 10.73
N GLY A 37 2.08 1.12 12.02
CA GLY A 37 1.49 0.03 12.80
C GLY A 37 -0.03 0.10 12.95
N ASP A 38 -0.66 1.19 12.51
CA ASP A 38 -2.11 1.34 12.53
C ASP A 38 -2.55 2.34 11.46
N GLY A 39 -3.87 2.47 11.30
CA GLY A 39 -4.42 3.30 10.23
C GLY A 39 -4.24 4.79 10.41
N VAL A 40 -4.24 5.28 11.64
CA VAL A 40 -3.99 6.71 11.92
C VAL A 40 -2.56 7.07 11.58
N GLU A 41 -1.62 6.25 12.03
CA GLU A 41 -0.20 6.41 11.72
C GLU A 41 0.05 6.34 10.21
N ALA A 42 -0.64 5.41 9.52
CA ALA A 42 -0.53 5.27 8.08
C ALA A 42 -1.01 6.53 7.35
N LEU A 43 -2.14 7.08 7.74
CA LEU A 43 -2.67 8.29 7.10
C LEU A 43 -1.77 9.50 7.36
N ASP A 44 -1.26 9.65 8.58
CA ASP A 44 -0.32 10.71 8.92
C ASP A 44 0.96 10.61 8.09
N ALA A 45 1.51 9.40 7.95
CA ALA A 45 2.70 9.17 7.14
C ALA A 45 2.43 9.47 5.66
N TYR A 46 1.27 9.09 5.15
CA TYR A 46 0.90 9.40 3.76
C TYR A 46 0.87 10.90 3.52
N ARG A 47 0.23 11.66 4.40
CA ARG A 47 0.14 13.11 4.26
C ARG A 47 1.50 13.79 4.28
N ALA A 48 2.37 13.34 5.19
CA ALA A 48 3.69 13.97 5.38
C ALA A 48 4.68 13.62 4.28
N TRP A 49 4.60 12.41 3.75
CA TRP A 49 5.63 11.86 2.87
C TRP A 49 5.18 11.67 1.43
N GLN A 50 3.89 11.53 1.20
CA GLN A 50 3.27 11.37 -0.11
C GLN A 50 3.92 10.26 -0.94
N PRO A 51 3.94 9.01 -0.44
CA PRO A 51 4.52 7.90 -1.18
C PRO A 51 3.69 7.57 -2.43
N GLY A 52 4.35 7.05 -3.45
CA GLY A 52 3.68 6.63 -4.69
C GLY A 52 3.01 5.27 -4.60
N VAL A 53 3.36 4.47 -3.59
CA VAL A 53 2.76 3.15 -3.34
C VAL A 53 2.40 3.05 -1.87
N VAL A 54 1.19 2.56 -1.58
CA VAL A 54 0.74 2.31 -0.21
C VAL A 54 0.18 0.89 -0.14
N VAL A 55 0.78 0.07 0.71
CA VAL A 55 0.31 -1.30 0.98
C VAL A 55 -0.31 -1.29 2.37
N LEU A 56 -1.59 -1.61 2.46
CA LEU A 56 -2.35 -1.51 3.70
C LEU A 56 -3.02 -2.84 4.04
N ASP A 57 -2.86 -3.31 5.28
CA ASP A 57 -3.81 -4.28 5.81
C ASP A 57 -5.14 -3.58 6.06
N ILE A 58 -6.24 -4.27 5.84
CA ILE A 58 -7.58 -3.72 6.13
C ILE A 58 -7.84 -3.76 7.63
N GLN A 59 -7.48 -4.87 8.28
CA GLN A 59 -7.76 -5.08 9.71
C GLN A 59 -6.65 -4.48 10.56
N MET A 60 -6.78 -3.19 10.86
CA MET A 60 -5.82 -2.47 11.72
C MET A 60 -6.55 -1.73 12.83
N PRO A 61 -5.91 -1.56 14.01
CA PRO A 61 -6.51 -0.77 15.08
C PRO A 61 -6.55 0.73 14.72
N ARG A 62 -7.36 1.45 15.44
CA ARG A 62 -7.57 2.90 15.40
C ARG A 62 -8.24 3.39 14.12
N MET A 63 -7.89 2.86 12.96
CA MET A 63 -8.51 3.19 11.69
C MET A 63 -8.21 2.05 10.71
N ASP A 64 -9.23 1.43 10.14
CA ASP A 64 -9.00 0.30 9.24
C ASP A 64 -8.47 0.76 7.88
N GLY A 65 -7.92 -0.20 7.11
CA GLY A 65 -7.27 0.12 5.84
C GLY A 65 -8.20 0.69 4.79
N ARG A 66 -9.47 0.34 4.79
CA ARG A 66 -10.46 0.91 3.85
C ARG A 66 -10.72 2.37 4.16
N ALA A 67 -10.84 2.70 5.45
CA ALA A 67 -11.00 4.10 5.85
C ALA A 67 -9.78 4.93 5.46
N VAL A 68 -8.57 4.37 5.62
CA VAL A 68 -7.34 5.03 5.17
C VAL A 68 -7.38 5.25 3.66
N ALA A 69 -7.75 4.22 2.89
CA ALA A 69 -7.81 4.33 1.42
C ALA A 69 -8.79 5.41 0.98
N ARG A 70 -9.98 5.47 1.59
CA ARG A 70 -10.98 6.51 1.27
C ARG A 70 -10.42 7.91 1.54
N GLU A 71 -9.74 8.09 2.68
CA GLU A 71 -9.15 9.38 3.03
C GLU A 71 -8.03 9.77 2.07
N ILE A 72 -7.18 8.81 1.69
CA ILE A 72 -6.11 9.06 0.70
C ILE A 72 -6.72 9.53 -0.63
N ARG A 73 -7.78 8.87 -1.10
CA ARG A 73 -8.42 9.26 -2.35
C ARG A 73 -9.11 10.62 -2.24
N ARG A 74 -9.71 10.91 -1.09
CA ARG A 74 -10.35 12.20 -0.84
C ARG A 74 -9.37 13.36 -0.91
N LEU A 75 -8.12 13.17 -0.48
CA LEU A 75 -7.09 14.20 -0.50
C LEU A 75 -6.67 14.61 -1.92
N GLN A 76 -6.80 13.71 -2.88
CA GLN A 76 -6.50 13.96 -4.30
C GLN A 76 -5.08 14.50 -4.55
N PHE A 77 -4.11 14.07 -3.75
CA PHE A 77 -2.71 14.40 -3.98
C PHE A 77 -2.23 13.75 -5.28
N THR A 78 -1.53 14.51 -6.10
CA THR A 78 -1.00 14.01 -7.38
C THR A 78 0.53 13.94 -7.33
N PRO A 79 1.13 12.94 -7.98
CA PRO A 79 0.46 11.83 -8.68
C PRO A 79 -0.33 10.93 -7.73
N PHE A 80 -1.43 10.35 -8.22
CA PHE A 80 -2.24 9.47 -7.40
C PHE A 80 -1.44 8.22 -7.04
N PRO A 81 -1.47 7.79 -5.76
CA PRO A 81 -0.73 6.61 -5.34
C PRO A 81 -1.39 5.32 -5.80
N LEU A 82 -0.58 4.29 -5.99
CA LEU A 82 -1.07 2.93 -6.13
C LEU A 82 -1.41 2.41 -4.74
N LEU A 83 -2.65 1.95 -4.54
CA LEU A 83 -3.12 1.41 -3.26
C LEU A 83 -3.35 -0.09 -3.38
N VAL A 84 -2.67 -0.87 -2.55
CA VAL A 84 -2.76 -2.33 -2.52
C VAL A 84 -3.22 -2.77 -1.13
N ALA A 85 -4.33 -3.51 -1.07
CA ALA A 85 -4.75 -4.16 0.17
C ALA A 85 -4.02 -5.50 0.29
N ALA A 86 -3.43 -5.77 1.46
CA ALA A 86 -2.74 -7.01 1.78
C ALA A 86 -3.35 -7.56 3.08
N THR A 87 -4.34 -8.43 2.98
CA THR A 87 -5.24 -8.76 4.09
C THR A 87 -5.65 -10.23 4.10
N ALA A 88 -6.09 -10.72 5.26
CA ALA A 88 -6.68 -12.06 5.38
C ALA A 88 -8.12 -12.15 4.85
N LEU A 89 -8.77 -11.02 4.61
CA LEU A 89 -10.16 -10.98 4.11
C LEU A 89 -10.20 -11.42 2.63
N ALA A 90 -10.87 -12.53 2.34
CA ALA A 90 -10.68 -13.25 1.08
C ALA A 90 -11.93 -13.34 0.19
N SER A 91 -13.13 -13.06 0.70
CA SER A 91 -14.37 -13.25 -0.06
C SER A 91 -14.46 -12.27 -1.23
N SER A 92 -15.29 -12.60 -2.23
CA SER A 92 -15.56 -11.69 -3.34
C SER A 92 -16.22 -10.39 -2.87
N PHE A 93 -17.04 -10.46 -1.80
CA PHE A 93 -17.61 -9.28 -1.18
C PHE A 93 -16.50 -8.37 -0.61
N GLU A 94 -15.54 -8.96 0.10
CA GLU A 94 -14.43 -8.22 0.68
C GLU A 94 -13.56 -7.55 -0.39
N ARG A 95 -13.31 -8.28 -1.49
CA ARG A 95 -12.55 -7.73 -2.63
C ARG A 95 -13.29 -6.54 -3.25
N ALA A 96 -14.60 -6.67 -3.46
CA ALA A 96 -15.40 -5.59 -4.04
C ALA A 96 -15.42 -4.36 -3.12
N GLU A 97 -15.52 -4.56 -1.80
CA GLU A 97 -15.50 -3.46 -0.84
C GLU A 97 -14.16 -2.73 -0.84
N SER A 98 -13.05 -3.45 -1.01
CA SER A 98 -11.72 -2.84 -1.12
C SER A 98 -11.63 -1.95 -2.36
N ILE A 99 -12.08 -2.44 -3.51
CA ILE A 99 -12.05 -1.66 -4.75
C ILE A 99 -12.93 -0.41 -4.61
N ARG A 100 -14.13 -0.53 -4.03
CA ARG A 100 -15.00 0.63 -3.76
C ARG A 100 -14.35 1.65 -2.84
N SER A 101 -13.51 1.20 -1.91
CA SER A 101 -12.81 2.08 -0.97
C SER A 101 -11.64 2.83 -1.58
N GLY A 102 -11.23 2.45 -2.80
CA GLY A 102 -10.16 3.14 -3.52
C GLY A 102 -8.90 2.31 -3.75
N PHE A 103 -8.88 1.05 -3.33
CA PHE A 103 -7.74 0.18 -3.62
C PHE A 103 -7.72 -0.22 -5.09
N ASP A 104 -6.52 -0.27 -5.66
CA ASP A 104 -6.31 -0.77 -7.02
C ASP A 104 -6.23 -2.29 -7.06
N HIS A 105 -5.72 -2.91 -5.99
CA HIS A 105 -5.55 -4.35 -5.89
C HIS A 105 -5.89 -4.83 -4.49
N HIS A 106 -6.39 -6.06 -4.41
CA HIS A 106 -6.70 -6.73 -3.15
C HIS A 106 -6.04 -8.10 -3.16
N LEU A 107 -4.98 -8.27 -2.36
CA LEU A 107 -4.22 -9.51 -2.26
C LEU A 107 -4.50 -10.17 -0.92
N VAL A 108 -4.65 -11.49 -0.93
CA VAL A 108 -5.02 -12.27 0.26
C VAL A 108 -3.78 -12.91 0.87
N LYS A 109 -3.60 -12.70 2.18
CA LYS A 109 -2.50 -13.31 2.93
C LYS A 109 -2.67 -14.83 3.07
N PRO A 110 -1.58 -15.60 3.10
CA PRO A 110 -0.20 -15.16 3.00
C PRO A 110 0.18 -14.81 1.56
N ILE A 111 0.88 -13.69 1.39
CA ILE A 111 1.27 -13.20 0.07
C ILE A 111 2.76 -13.48 -0.12
N LYS A 112 3.10 -14.11 -1.23
CA LYS A 112 4.51 -14.27 -1.60
C LYS A 112 5.06 -12.90 -2.02
N LEU A 113 6.21 -12.53 -1.48
CA LEU A 113 6.79 -11.20 -1.73
C LEU A 113 7.08 -10.96 -3.21
N PRO A 114 7.56 -11.94 -4.01
CA PRO A 114 7.70 -11.71 -5.45
C PRO A 114 6.38 -11.40 -6.16
N LEU A 115 5.26 -11.97 -5.71
CA LEU A 115 3.95 -11.65 -6.27
C LEU A 115 3.55 -10.22 -5.94
N LEU A 116 3.75 -9.80 -4.68
CA LEU A 116 3.47 -8.42 -4.29
C LEU A 116 4.34 -7.45 -5.09
N LEU A 117 5.62 -7.76 -5.25
CA LEU A 117 6.54 -6.95 -6.05
C LEU A 117 6.03 -6.80 -7.49
N SER A 118 5.66 -7.90 -8.14
CA SER A 118 5.20 -7.85 -9.54
C SER A 118 3.88 -7.11 -9.68
N THR A 119 2.96 -7.25 -8.72
CA THR A 119 1.70 -6.52 -8.69
C THR A 119 1.96 -5.01 -8.61
N ILE A 120 2.85 -4.60 -7.73
CA ILE A 120 3.21 -3.19 -7.56
C ILE A 120 3.89 -2.66 -8.83
N ALA A 121 4.89 -3.36 -9.34
CA ALA A 121 5.62 -2.93 -10.54
C ALA A 121 4.70 -2.79 -11.75
N THR A 122 3.80 -3.75 -11.95
CA THR A 122 2.83 -3.72 -13.04
C THR A 122 1.83 -2.57 -12.84
N GLY A 123 1.36 -2.37 -11.62
CA GLY A 123 0.44 -1.28 -11.30
C GLY A 123 1.03 0.10 -11.53
N LEU A 124 2.28 0.30 -11.16
CA LEU A 124 2.97 1.57 -11.41
C LEU A 124 3.17 1.82 -12.91
N GLN A 125 3.51 0.77 -13.66
CA GLN A 125 3.69 0.86 -15.10
C GLN A 125 2.37 1.18 -15.80
N SER A 126 1.28 0.53 -15.40
CA SER A 126 -0.06 0.81 -15.94
C SER A 126 -0.49 2.24 -15.64
N GLY A 127 -0.17 2.75 -14.46
CA GLY A 127 -0.45 4.14 -14.08
C GLY A 127 0.26 5.14 -14.95
N THR A 128 1.50 4.87 -15.36
CA THR A 128 2.24 5.75 -16.27
C THR A 128 1.75 5.65 -17.71
N ASP A 129 1.24 4.49 -18.11
CA ASP A 129 0.78 4.24 -19.47
C ASP A 129 -0.68 4.64 -19.68
N SER A 130 -1.42 4.93 -18.62
CA SER A 130 -2.84 5.24 -18.70
C SER A 130 -3.06 6.68 -19.15
N SER A 131 -2.60 6.99 -20.32
CA SER A 131 -2.90 8.28 -20.95
C SER A 131 -4.36 8.31 -21.36
N PRO A 132 -5.07 9.38 -21.13
CA PRO A 132 -6.43 9.50 -21.62
C PRO A 132 -6.49 9.48 -23.13
#